data_45b96d44391190cb7c2800c09b8f4df3
#
_entry.id   45b96d44391190cb7c2800c09b8f4df3
#
_cell.length_a   1.000
_cell.length_b   1.000
_cell.length_c   1.000
_cell.angle_alpha   90.00
_cell.angle_beta   90.00
_cell.angle_gamma   90.00
#
_symmetry.space_group_name_H-M   'P 1'
#
loop_
_entity.id
_entity.type
_entity.pdbx_description
1 polymer ?
#
loop_
_entity_poly.entity_id
_entity_poly.type
_entity_poly.pdbx_seq_one_letter_code
_entity_poly.pdbx_strand_id
1 'polypeptide(L)'
;MAEIKHIMCAVDFSEMSAKVAAYTQYLAKSLNASVKVVYVAPSLSQYVGFHVPPTSIENFVGEIVSGAEKTMDSFIQENFSEIDVAGKVISGYAAEEILGFAKEEGIDLIIMGTHGRKGIDRVLFGSVAEKIVKSASIPVMTIRP
;
A
#
# COMPACT_ATOMS: atom_id res chain seq x y z
N MET A 1 -0.88 12.57 24.39
CA MET A 1 0.31 11.81 24.01
C MET A 1 0.09 11.08 22.70
N ALA A 2 1.14 10.99 21.88
CA ALA A 2 1.06 10.23 20.64
C ALA A 2 0.98 8.74 20.93
N GLU A 3 0.05 8.04 20.28
CA GLU A 3 -0.09 6.59 20.37
C GLU A 3 -0.19 6.01 18.97
N ILE A 4 0.36 4.83 18.78
CA ILE A 4 0.25 4.11 17.52
C ILE A 4 -0.59 2.86 17.77
N LYS A 5 -1.85 2.92 17.37
CA LYS A 5 -2.81 1.81 17.49
C LYS A 5 -3.21 1.21 16.15
N HIS A 6 -3.09 1.99 15.08
CA HIS A 6 -3.49 1.60 13.74
C HIS A 6 -2.37 1.88 12.75
N ILE A 7 -1.82 0.83 12.17
CA ILE A 7 -0.71 0.91 11.22
C ILE A 7 -1.21 0.56 9.82
N MET A 8 -0.81 1.35 8.83
CA MET A 8 -1.01 1.00 7.42
C MET A 8 0.30 0.45 6.86
N CYS A 9 0.22 -0.72 6.24
CA CYS A 9 1.30 -1.32 5.46
C CYS A 9 0.96 -1.15 3.99
N ALA A 10 1.58 -0.17 3.33
CA ALA A 10 1.34 0.09 1.92
C ALA A 10 2.29 -0.75 1.07
N VAL A 11 1.74 -1.60 0.20
CA VAL A 11 2.50 -2.55 -0.61
C VAL A 11 2.14 -2.42 -2.09
N ASP A 12 3.05 -2.85 -2.95
CA ASP A 12 2.81 -2.95 -4.40
C ASP A 12 3.05 -4.39 -4.91
N PHE A 13 3.19 -5.34 -3.99
CA PHE A 13 3.49 -6.75 -4.26
C PHE A 13 4.83 -6.99 -4.98
N SER A 14 5.73 -6.02 -4.92
CA SER A 14 7.11 -6.20 -5.37
C SER A 14 7.90 -7.05 -4.36
N GLU A 15 9.12 -7.39 -4.70
CA GLU A 15 10.02 -8.14 -3.81
C GLU A 15 10.22 -7.45 -2.45
N MET A 16 10.15 -6.12 -2.44
CA MET A 16 10.27 -5.32 -1.22
C MET A 16 9.11 -5.49 -0.26
N SER A 17 7.93 -5.86 -0.76
CA SER A 17 6.71 -5.92 0.07
C SER A 17 6.84 -6.89 1.24
N ALA A 18 7.51 -8.02 1.07
CA ALA A 18 7.74 -8.97 2.15
C ALA A 18 8.58 -8.36 3.28
N LYS A 19 9.59 -7.58 2.93
CA LYS A 19 10.43 -6.88 3.92
C LYS A 19 9.63 -5.81 4.66
N VAL A 20 8.82 -5.04 3.95
CA VAL A 20 7.93 -4.04 4.54
C VAL A 20 6.95 -4.71 5.51
N ALA A 21 6.37 -5.85 5.13
CA ALA A 21 5.48 -6.62 5.99
C ALA A 21 6.18 -7.12 7.25
N ALA A 22 7.42 -7.57 7.14
CA ALA A 22 8.20 -8.06 8.29
C ALA A 22 8.39 -6.97 9.35
N TYR A 23 8.78 -5.76 8.94
CA TYR A 23 8.89 -4.63 9.86
C TYR A 23 7.54 -4.22 10.44
N THR A 24 6.50 -4.24 9.61
CA THR A 24 5.14 -3.93 10.04
C THR A 24 4.69 -4.89 11.12
N GLN A 25 4.88 -6.19 10.93
CA GLN A 25 4.49 -7.19 11.90
C GLN A 25 5.25 -7.02 13.21
N TYR A 26 6.56 -6.78 13.15
CA TYR A 26 7.38 -6.55 14.32
C TYR A 26 6.84 -5.38 15.16
N LEU A 27 6.59 -4.26 14.50
CA LEU A 27 6.08 -3.07 15.19
C LEU A 27 4.66 -3.26 15.72
N ALA A 28 3.79 -3.89 14.93
CA ALA A 28 2.42 -4.14 15.34
C ALA A 28 2.36 -5.00 16.61
N LYS A 29 3.18 -6.04 16.67
CA LYS A 29 3.29 -6.88 17.88
C LYS A 29 3.82 -6.08 19.07
N SER A 30 4.88 -5.31 18.86
CA SER A 30 5.53 -4.53 19.91
C SER A 30 4.61 -3.45 20.49
N LEU A 31 3.77 -2.86 19.65
CA LEU A 31 2.89 -1.76 20.02
C LEU A 31 1.45 -2.21 20.32
N ASN A 32 1.16 -3.47 20.14
CA ASN A 32 -0.20 -4.02 20.21
C ASN A 32 -1.16 -3.26 19.30
N ALA A 33 -0.73 -3.04 18.05
CA ALA A 33 -1.45 -2.27 17.06
C ALA A 33 -2.10 -3.19 16.02
N SER A 34 -3.22 -2.74 15.44
CA SER A 34 -3.83 -3.39 14.29
C SER A 34 -3.18 -2.92 12.99
N VAL A 35 -3.26 -3.74 11.95
CA VAL A 35 -2.64 -3.45 10.65
C VAL A 35 -3.68 -3.50 9.54
N LYS A 36 -3.60 -2.53 8.64
CA LYS A 36 -4.29 -2.58 7.36
C LYS A 36 -3.24 -2.60 6.25
N VAL A 37 -3.25 -3.68 5.47
CA VAL A 37 -2.38 -3.82 4.30
C VAL A 37 -3.13 -3.26 3.11
N VAL A 38 -2.55 -2.28 2.43
CA VAL A 38 -3.22 -1.55 1.35
C VAL A 38 -2.41 -1.69 0.07
N TYR A 39 -3.09 -2.05 -1.00
CA TYR A 39 -2.58 -2.01 -2.36
C TYR A 39 -3.47 -1.11 -3.20
N VAL A 40 -2.87 -0.21 -3.97
CA VAL A 40 -3.62 0.68 -4.87
C VAL A 40 -3.45 0.20 -6.31
N ALA A 41 -4.55 -0.30 -6.89
CA ALA A 41 -4.60 -0.73 -8.28
C ALA A 41 -4.82 0.48 -9.21
N PRO A 42 -4.37 0.40 -10.46
CA PRO A 42 -4.63 1.47 -11.42
C PRO A 42 -6.13 1.69 -11.63
N SER A 43 -6.52 2.95 -11.83
CA SER A 43 -7.91 3.32 -12.08
C SER A 43 -8.24 3.36 -13.56
N LEU A 44 -9.55 3.37 -13.87
CA LEU A 44 -10.06 3.50 -15.21
C LEU A 44 -9.51 4.76 -15.93
N SER A 45 -9.43 5.87 -15.20
CA SER A 45 -8.95 7.15 -15.73
C SER A 45 -7.51 7.11 -16.25
N GLN A 46 -6.70 6.18 -15.76
CA GLN A 46 -5.31 6.03 -16.20
C GLN A 46 -5.18 5.41 -17.60
N TYR A 47 -6.28 4.85 -18.13
CA TYR A 47 -6.32 4.21 -19.44
C TYR A 47 -7.12 5.00 -20.49
N VAL A 48 -7.63 6.16 -20.14
CA VAL A 48 -8.50 6.98 -21.03
C VAL A 48 -7.75 7.45 -22.29
N GLY A 49 -6.42 7.54 -22.25
CA GLY A 49 -5.62 7.93 -23.42
C GLY A 49 -5.44 6.82 -24.46
N PHE A 50 -5.83 5.59 -24.17
CA PHE A 50 -5.76 4.49 -25.11
C PHE A 50 -7.09 4.38 -25.83
N HIS A 51 -7.07 4.27 -27.18
CA HIS A 51 -8.28 4.15 -28.01
C HIS A 51 -8.95 2.78 -27.85
N VAL A 52 -9.43 2.50 -26.64
CA VAL A 52 -10.06 1.24 -26.25
C VAL A 52 -11.50 1.53 -25.81
N PRO A 53 -12.48 0.68 -26.17
CA PRO A 53 -13.87 0.87 -25.71
C PRO A 53 -13.95 0.93 -24.17
N PRO A 54 -14.80 1.82 -23.60
CA PRO A 54 -14.95 1.94 -22.15
C PRO A 54 -15.27 0.61 -21.43
N THR A 55 -16.09 -0.23 -22.05
CA THR A 55 -16.44 -1.55 -21.49
C THR A 55 -15.22 -2.46 -21.35
N SER A 56 -14.29 -2.41 -22.33
CA SER A 56 -13.04 -3.19 -22.27
C SER A 56 -12.12 -2.69 -21.17
N ILE A 57 -12.07 -1.37 -20.94
CA ILE A 57 -11.28 -0.78 -19.87
C ILE A 57 -11.84 -1.17 -18.50
N GLU A 58 -13.16 -1.10 -18.33
CA GLU A 58 -13.84 -1.51 -17.10
C GLU A 58 -13.57 -2.97 -16.76
N ASN A 59 -13.69 -3.86 -17.75
CA ASN A 59 -13.41 -5.28 -17.57
C ASN A 59 -11.95 -5.52 -17.20
N PHE A 60 -11.02 -4.82 -17.83
CA PHE A 60 -9.59 -4.92 -17.57
C PHE A 60 -9.25 -4.49 -16.13
N VAL A 61 -9.76 -3.34 -15.70
CA VAL A 61 -9.55 -2.83 -14.33
C VAL A 61 -10.20 -3.78 -13.32
N GLY A 62 -11.40 -4.29 -13.61
CA GLY A 62 -12.09 -5.24 -12.76
C GLY A 62 -11.29 -6.53 -12.57
N GLU A 63 -10.66 -7.04 -13.62
CA GLU A 63 -9.80 -8.21 -13.54
C GLU A 63 -8.54 -7.93 -12.70
N ILE A 64 -7.93 -6.75 -12.85
CA ILE A 64 -6.78 -6.35 -12.06
C ILE A 64 -7.16 -6.29 -10.57
N VAL A 65 -8.28 -5.66 -10.24
CA VAL A 65 -8.73 -5.53 -8.84
C VAL A 65 -9.03 -6.91 -8.25
N SER A 66 -9.76 -7.76 -8.97
CA SER A 66 -10.08 -9.12 -8.52
C SER A 66 -8.82 -9.95 -8.30
N GLY A 67 -7.86 -9.87 -9.23
CA GLY A 67 -6.57 -10.54 -9.10
C GLY A 67 -5.77 -10.02 -7.91
N ALA A 68 -5.80 -8.70 -7.69
CA ALA A 68 -5.11 -8.08 -6.57
C ALA A 68 -5.72 -8.49 -5.22
N GLU A 69 -7.03 -8.67 -5.14
CA GLU A 69 -7.68 -9.14 -3.92
C GLU A 69 -7.22 -10.54 -3.55
N LYS A 70 -7.08 -11.44 -4.53
CA LYS A 70 -6.55 -12.78 -4.32
C LYS A 70 -5.08 -12.74 -3.89
N THR A 71 -4.30 -11.89 -4.54
CA THR A 71 -2.89 -11.69 -4.20
C THR A 71 -2.76 -11.14 -2.78
N MET A 72 -3.63 -10.22 -2.40
CA MET A 72 -3.66 -9.65 -1.05
C MET A 72 -3.92 -10.72 0.01
N ASP A 73 -4.89 -11.60 -0.21
CA ASP A 73 -5.20 -12.68 0.72
C ASP A 73 -3.99 -13.60 0.91
N SER A 74 -3.35 -13.99 -0.19
CA SER A 74 -2.14 -14.82 -0.14
C SER A 74 -0.99 -14.10 0.55
N PHE A 75 -0.81 -12.82 0.25
CA PHE A 75 0.25 -12.00 0.84
C PHE A 75 0.10 -11.91 2.36
N ILE A 76 -1.11 -11.70 2.84
CA ILE A 76 -1.38 -11.62 4.27
C ILE A 76 -1.12 -12.98 4.94
N GLN A 77 -1.59 -14.07 4.34
CA GLN A 77 -1.34 -15.41 4.85
C GLN A 77 0.14 -15.73 4.97
N GLU A 78 0.93 -15.35 3.98
CA GLU A 78 2.36 -15.65 3.93
C GLU A 78 3.21 -14.78 4.86
N ASN A 79 2.78 -13.54 5.14
CA ASN A 79 3.62 -12.54 5.78
C ASN A 79 3.19 -12.11 7.18
N PHE A 80 1.97 -12.44 7.59
CA PHE A 80 1.45 -12.00 8.90
C PHE A 80 0.92 -13.17 9.71
N SER A 81 1.15 -13.13 11.00
CA SER A 81 0.63 -14.11 11.97
C SER A 81 0.47 -13.46 13.34
N GLU A 82 -0.51 -13.94 14.10
CA GLU A 82 -0.72 -13.54 15.49
C GLU A 82 -1.02 -12.06 15.74
N ILE A 83 -1.45 -11.33 14.71
CA ILE A 83 -1.86 -9.92 14.83
C ILE A 83 -3.19 -9.70 14.12
N ASP A 84 -3.88 -8.62 14.50
CA ASP A 84 -5.09 -8.20 13.81
C ASP A 84 -4.68 -7.50 12.51
N VAL A 85 -4.93 -8.16 11.37
CA VAL A 85 -4.57 -7.65 10.05
C VAL A 85 -5.72 -7.82 9.07
N ALA A 86 -5.99 -6.78 8.28
CA ALA A 86 -6.96 -6.79 7.20
C ALA A 86 -6.34 -6.21 5.94
N GLY A 87 -6.70 -6.75 4.79
CA GLY A 87 -6.25 -6.27 3.50
C GLY A 87 -7.28 -5.39 2.82
N LYS A 88 -6.82 -4.42 2.04
CA LYS A 88 -7.68 -3.55 1.26
C LYS A 88 -7.04 -3.28 -0.11
N VAL A 89 -7.80 -3.49 -1.16
CA VAL A 89 -7.43 -3.11 -2.52
C VAL A 89 -8.25 -1.88 -2.90
N ILE A 90 -7.57 -0.81 -3.29
CA ILE A 90 -8.17 0.46 -3.68
C ILE A 90 -7.77 0.71 -5.12
N SER A 91 -8.58 1.43 -5.88
CA SER A 91 -8.27 1.81 -7.25
C SER A 91 -8.08 3.33 -7.33
N GLY A 92 -7.04 3.78 -8.03
CA GLY A 92 -6.77 5.20 -8.20
C GLY A 92 -5.28 5.52 -8.29
N TYR A 93 -4.93 6.74 -7.94
CA TYR A 93 -3.54 7.19 -7.88
C TYR A 93 -2.97 6.86 -6.50
N ALA A 94 -1.88 6.12 -6.48
CA ALA A 94 -1.37 5.48 -5.26
C ALA A 94 -1.18 6.46 -4.09
N ALA A 95 -0.47 7.56 -4.29
CA ALA A 95 -0.18 8.47 -3.17
C ALA A 95 -1.45 9.12 -2.62
N GLU A 96 -2.34 9.61 -3.49
CA GLU A 96 -3.59 10.24 -3.09
C GLU A 96 -4.50 9.25 -2.34
N GLU A 97 -4.62 8.04 -2.85
CA GLU A 97 -5.48 7.02 -2.24
C GLU A 97 -4.94 6.54 -0.89
N ILE A 98 -3.62 6.38 -0.78
CA ILE A 98 -2.99 6.00 0.50
C ILE A 98 -3.23 7.09 1.55
N LEU A 99 -3.00 8.35 1.20
CA LEU A 99 -3.20 9.46 2.14
C LEU A 99 -4.68 9.62 2.53
N GLY A 100 -5.59 9.48 1.57
CA GLY A 100 -7.02 9.54 1.84
C GLY A 100 -7.50 8.42 2.75
N PHE A 101 -7.07 7.20 2.48
CA PHE A 101 -7.40 6.03 3.29
C PHE A 101 -6.86 6.17 4.72
N ALA A 102 -5.63 6.66 4.86
CA ALA A 102 -5.03 6.88 6.17
C ALA A 102 -5.86 7.83 7.02
N LYS A 103 -6.37 8.89 6.42
CA LYS A 103 -7.21 9.87 7.09
C LYS A 103 -8.58 9.29 7.45
N GLU A 104 -9.23 8.60 6.52
CA GLU A 104 -10.56 8.01 6.73
C GLU A 104 -10.55 6.92 7.80
N GLU A 105 -9.50 6.11 7.83
CA GLU A 105 -9.40 4.96 8.74
C GLU A 105 -8.67 5.26 10.04
N GLY A 106 -8.29 6.50 10.28
CA GLY A 106 -7.61 6.88 11.52
C GLY A 106 -6.25 6.21 11.70
N ILE A 107 -5.49 6.10 10.63
CA ILE A 107 -4.15 5.50 10.67
C ILE A 107 -3.18 6.42 11.42
N ASP A 108 -2.38 5.81 12.29
CA ASP A 108 -1.40 6.52 13.13
C ASP A 108 0.02 6.48 12.58
N LEU A 109 0.32 5.49 11.73
CA LEU A 109 1.64 5.28 11.15
C LEU A 109 1.50 4.60 9.80
N ILE A 110 2.16 5.14 8.77
CA ILE A 110 2.28 4.49 7.46
C ILE A 110 3.67 3.84 7.37
N ILE A 111 3.71 2.56 7.00
CA ILE A 111 4.97 1.85 6.71
C ILE A 111 4.94 1.44 5.24
N MET A 112 6.00 1.77 4.51
CA MET A 112 6.08 1.51 3.08
C MET A 112 7.54 1.38 2.63
N GLY A 113 7.75 0.79 1.46
CA GLY A 113 9.07 0.75 0.86
C GLY A 113 9.45 2.10 0.24
N THR A 114 10.75 2.37 0.15
CA THR A 114 11.25 3.56 -0.55
C THR A 114 11.10 3.45 -2.06
N HIS A 115 11.08 2.21 -2.60
CA HIS A 115 11.00 1.90 -4.02
C HIS A 115 9.98 0.79 -4.27
N GLY A 116 9.31 0.86 -5.41
CA GLY A 116 8.41 -0.20 -5.87
C GLY A 116 9.07 -1.08 -6.93
N ARG A 117 8.23 -1.65 -7.80
CA ARG A 117 8.66 -2.57 -8.87
C ARG A 117 9.71 -1.99 -9.83
N LYS A 118 9.72 -0.67 -10.00
CA LYS A 118 10.66 0.03 -10.88
C LYS A 118 11.76 0.72 -10.09
N GLY A 119 12.17 0.12 -8.96
CA GLY A 119 13.21 0.65 -8.12
C GLY A 119 14.51 0.88 -8.90
N ILE A 120 15.05 2.09 -8.80
CA ILE A 120 16.32 2.47 -9.40
C ILE A 120 17.29 2.71 -8.25
N ASP A 121 18.42 1.99 -8.23
CA ASP A 121 19.40 2.02 -7.15
C ASP A 121 19.95 3.40 -6.80
N ARG A 122 19.84 4.36 -7.71
CA ARG A 122 20.39 5.70 -7.54
C ARG A 122 19.42 6.72 -6.96
N VAL A 123 18.16 6.36 -6.81
CA VAL A 123 17.13 7.28 -6.31
C VAL A 123 16.83 6.93 -4.87
N LEU A 124 16.87 7.93 -3.98
CA LEU A 124 16.59 7.72 -2.55
C LEU A 124 15.15 7.29 -2.30
N PHE A 125 14.20 7.83 -3.09
CA PHE A 125 12.78 7.53 -2.98
C PHE A 125 12.16 7.37 -4.37
N GLY A 126 11.24 6.40 -4.50
CA GLY A 126 10.34 6.33 -5.64
C GLY A 126 9.30 7.45 -5.58
N SER A 127 8.56 7.66 -6.67
CA SER A 127 7.60 8.77 -6.79
C SER A 127 6.49 8.72 -5.74
N VAL A 128 5.97 7.54 -5.43
CA VAL A 128 4.89 7.39 -4.44
C VAL A 128 5.42 7.67 -3.04
N ALA A 129 6.57 7.09 -2.67
CA ALA A 129 7.17 7.29 -1.36
C ALA A 129 7.52 8.76 -1.12
N GLU A 130 8.11 9.42 -2.11
CA GLU A 130 8.45 10.85 -2.02
C GLU A 130 7.21 11.70 -1.75
N LYS A 131 6.14 11.46 -2.48
CA LYS A 131 4.91 12.24 -2.34
C LYS A 131 4.27 12.02 -0.98
N ILE A 132 4.24 10.78 -0.50
CA ILE A 132 3.67 10.46 0.81
C ILE A 132 4.49 11.08 1.94
N VAL A 133 5.82 10.96 1.90
CA VAL A 133 6.71 11.56 2.91
C VAL A 133 6.52 13.07 2.98
N LYS A 134 6.36 13.73 1.82
CA LYS A 134 6.17 15.19 1.78
C LYS A 134 4.79 15.64 2.24
N SER A 135 3.76 14.83 2.06
CA SER A 135 2.37 15.26 2.20
C SER A 135 1.64 14.67 3.40
N ALA A 136 2.17 13.62 4.03
CA ALA A 136 1.49 12.97 5.15
C ALA A 136 1.47 13.86 6.38
N SER A 137 0.35 13.84 7.10
CA SER A 137 0.20 14.53 8.39
C SER A 137 0.54 13.64 9.58
N ILE A 138 0.81 12.35 9.32
CA ILE A 138 1.19 11.35 10.33
C ILE A 138 2.59 10.82 10.03
N PRO A 139 3.24 10.16 10.99
CA PRO A 139 4.54 9.53 10.76
C PRO A 139 4.53 8.54 9.60
N VAL A 140 5.60 8.54 8.84
CA VAL A 140 5.83 7.61 7.73
C VAL A 140 7.18 6.93 7.95
N MET A 141 7.15 5.60 8.03
CA MET A 141 8.37 4.81 8.10
C MET A 141 8.64 4.21 6.74
N THR A 142 9.80 4.50 6.19
CA THR A 142 10.22 3.98 4.88
C THR A 142 11.24 2.87 5.07
N ILE A 143 11.06 1.78 4.32
CA ILE A 143 11.95 0.61 4.39
C ILE A 143 12.78 0.59 3.10
N ARG A 144 14.09 0.56 3.26
CA ARG A 144 15.02 0.53 2.12
C ARG A 144 15.22 -0.90 1.63
N PRO A 145 15.58 -1.05 0.34
CA PRO A 145 15.91 -2.37 -0.22
C PRO A 145 17.01 -3.10 0.53
#